data_469de72a50b1d8ff8a55abc591e187db
#
_entry.id   469de72a50b1d8ff8a55abc591e187db
#
_cell.length_a   1.000
_cell.length_b   1.000
_cell.length_c   1.000
_cell.angle_alpha   90.00
_cell.angle_beta   90.00
_cell.angle_gamma   90.00
#
_symmetry.space_group_name_H-M   'P 1'
#
loop_
_entity.id
_entity.type
_entity.pdbx_description
1 polymer ?
#
loop_
_entity_poly.entity_id
_entity_poly.type
_entity_poly.pdbx_seq_one_letter_code
_entity_poly.pdbx_strand_id
1 'polypeptide(L)'
;GDKMSSVLDIKYKQPRKIASSVSLSLLGGSAHIEGVSKNRRLSYLLGLRYKSNQYVLNSLDTEAEYSPRFADIQTFINYKLSTNWDIGFLTNFSSNQYQMIPQDRNTDFGTFNEALRLTIFFEGQELDKYETYFGALTTKYNPNTKLKLELTASAFQTFEEENFDILGEYWLYQLDNNLGSDNFGNVAFDRGVGK
;
A
#
# COMPACT_ATOMS: atom_id res chain seq x y z
N GLY A 1 -5.85 -12.55 -23.69
CA GLY A 1 -5.59 -13.97 -23.60
C GLY A 1 -4.57 -14.25 -22.50
N ASP A 2 -4.31 -15.47 -22.16
CA ASP A 2 -3.32 -16.00 -21.22
C ASP A 2 -3.49 -15.63 -19.73
N LYS A 3 -4.67 -15.21 -19.29
CA LYS A 3 -4.96 -14.98 -17.87
C LYS A 3 -5.93 -16.04 -17.35
N MET A 4 -5.56 -16.66 -16.25
CA MET A 4 -6.33 -17.76 -15.64
C MET A 4 -7.49 -17.27 -14.75
N SER A 5 -7.50 -15.98 -14.36
CA SER A 5 -8.47 -15.46 -13.40
C SER A 5 -9.54 -14.58 -14.06
N SER A 6 -9.21 -13.35 -14.39
CA SER A 6 -10.18 -12.41 -14.97
C SER A 6 -9.49 -11.27 -15.72
N VAL A 7 -10.28 -10.55 -16.52
CA VAL A 7 -9.85 -9.33 -17.21
C VAL A 7 -10.72 -8.17 -16.73
N LEU A 8 -10.07 -7.10 -16.25
CA LEU A 8 -10.73 -5.85 -15.90
C LEU A 8 -10.54 -4.86 -17.05
N ASP A 9 -11.62 -4.51 -17.74
CA ASP A 9 -11.64 -3.48 -18.79
C ASP A 9 -12.05 -2.14 -18.19
N ILE A 10 -11.08 -1.21 -18.05
CA ILE A 10 -11.29 0.11 -17.46
C ILE A 10 -11.43 1.14 -18.57
N LYS A 11 -12.58 1.84 -18.59
CA LYS A 11 -12.86 2.93 -19.52
C LYS A 11 -12.93 4.25 -18.78
N TYR A 12 -12.05 5.17 -19.16
CA TYR A 12 -12.07 6.52 -18.61
C TYR A 12 -13.23 7.32 -19.19
N LYS A 13 -13.91 8.08 -18.33
CA LYS A 13 -14.94 9.02 -18.77
C LYS A 13 -14.34 10.16 -19.59
N GLN A 14 -15.12 10.74 -20.45
CA GLN A 14 -14.78 11.98 -21.15
C GLN A 14 -15.47 13.16 -20.47
N PRO A 15 -14.74 14.08 -19.83
CA PRO A 15 -15.32 15.26 -19.20
C PRO A 15 -16.05 16.15 -20.20
N ARG A 16 -17.18 16.72 -19.78
CA ARG A 16 -17.97 17.66 -20.58
C ARG A 16 -17.92 19.09 -20.02
N LYS A 17 -17.48 19.24 -18.78
CA LYS A 17 -17.33 20.49 -18.03
C LYS A 17 -16.16 20.37 -17.06
N ILE A 18 -15.72 21.51 -16.53
CA ILE A 18 -14.75 21.50 -15.43
C ILE A 18 -15.47 21.05 -14.16
N ALA A 19 -14.91 20.10 -13.46
CA ALA A 19 -15.38 19.63 -12.17
C ALA A 19 -14.20 19.18 -11.30
N SER A 20 -14.38 19.23 -9.99
CA SER A 20 -13.39 18.75 -9.02
C SER A 20 -14.09 18.13 -7.84
N SER A 21 -13.37 17.26 -7.15
CA SER A 21 -13.80 16.68 -5.88
C SER A 21 -12.61 16.47 -4.96
N VAL A 22 -12.87 16.56 -3.66
CA VAL A 22 -11.91 16.25 -2.61
C VAL A 22 -12.62 15.34 -1.61
N SER A 23 -11.94 14.30 -1.17
CA SER A 23 -12.41 13.38 -0.14
C SER A 23 -11.33 13.25 0.92
N LEU A 24 -11.72 13.38 2.18
CA LEU A 24 -10.83 13.23 3.34
C LEU A 24 -11.41 12.21 4.30
N SER A 25 -10.54 11.41 4.89
CA SER A 25 -10.86 10.41 5.90
C SER A 25 -9.69 10.24 6.87
N LEU A 26 -9.90 9.51 7.97
CA LEU A 26 -8.82 9.15 8.90
C LEU A 26 -7.73 8.28 8.24
N LEU A 27 -8.07 7.60 7.15
CA LEU A 27 -7.15 6.73 6.42
C LEU A 27 -6.46 7.43 5.25
N GLY A 28 -6.67 8.74 5.07
CA GLY A 28 -6.05 9.51 3.99
C GLY A 28 -7.02 10.38 3.23
N GLY A 29 -6.63 10.80 2.04
CA GLY A 29 -7.43 11.67 1.21
C GLY A 29 -7.23 11.43 -0.27
N SER A 30 -8.15 11.96 -1.06
CA SER A 30 -8.05 12.00 -2.51
C SER A 30 -8.58 13.32 -3.06
N ALA A 31 -8.00 13.74 -4.17
CA ALA A 31 -8.44 14.89 -4.92
C ALA A 31 -8.56 14.51 -6.40
N HIS A 32 -9.54 15.08 -7.06
CA HIS A 32 -9.78 14.85 -8.47
C HIS A 32 -10.13 16.18 -9.14
N ILE A 33 -9.59 16.41 -10.32
CA ILE A 33 -9.98 17.50 -11.20
C ILE A 33 -10.14 16.97 -12.62
N GLU A 34 -11.15 17.45 -13.30
CA GLU A 34 -11.42 17.11 -14.68
C GLU A 34 -11.84 18.35 -15.47
N GLY A 35 -11.62 18.33 -16.77
CA GLY A 35 -12.02 19.44 -17.58
C GLY A 35 -11.97 19.17 -19.06
N VAL A 36 -12.53 20.14 -19.80
CA VAL A 36 -12.54 20.14 -21.26
C VAL A 36 -12.28 21.57 -21.75
N SER A 37 -11.49 21.71 -22.81
CA SER A 37 -11.22 23.01 -23.45
C SER A 37 -12.48 23.59 -24.09
N LYS A 38 -12.50 24.93 -24.30
CA LYS A 38 -13.62 25.64 -24.94
C LYS A 38 -14.00 25.08 -26.33
N ASN A 39 -13.02 24.66 -27.10
CA ASN A 39 -13.21 24.06 -28.42
C ASN A 39 -13.49 22.55 -28.36
N ARG A 40 -13.61 21.97 -27.14
CA ARG A 40 -13.86 20.54 -26.86
C ARG A 40 -12.87 19.57 -27.52
N ARG A 41 -11.67 20.07 -27.90
CA ARG A 41 -10.63 19.19 -28.48
C ARG A 41 -9.77 18.52 -27.41
N LEU A 42 -9.51 19.21 -26.29
CA LEU A 42 -8.73 18.69 -25.17
C LEU A 42 -9.66 18.36 -24.01
N SER A 43 -9.57 17.14 -23.48
CA SER A 43 -10.16 16.77 -22.20
C SER A 43 -9.08 16.15 -21.30
N TYR A 44 -9.21 16.35 -20.01
CA TYR A 44 -8.25 15.85 -19.02
C TYR A 44 -8.94 15.38 -17.75
N LEU A 45 -8.32 14.39 -17.12
CA LEU A 45 -8.61 13.88 -15.79
C LEU A 45 -7.29 13.86 -15.02
N LEU A 46 -7.30 14.35 -13.80
CA LEU A 46 -6.18 14.24 -12.86
C LEU A 46 -6.74 13.74 -11.53
N GLY A 47 -6.19 12.67 -11.03
CA GLY A 47 -6.48 12.09 -9.72
C GLY A 47 -5.24 12.04 -8.86
N LEU A 48 -5.39 12.38 -7.60
CA LEU A 48 -4.39 12.27 -6.55
C LEU A 48 -4.98 11.47 -5.42
N ARG A 49 -4.20 10.56 -4.84
CA ARG A 49 -4.63 9.80 -3.67
C ARG A 49 -3.46 9.56 -2.73
N TYR A 50 -3.73 9.71 -1.46
CA TYR A 50 -2.85 9.31 -0.38
C TYR A 50 -3.65 8.48 0.63
N LYS A 51 -3.09 7.36 1.06
CA LYS A 51 -3.67 6.51 2.09
C LYS A 51 -2.60 6.02 3.08
N SER A 52 -3.01 5.89 4.33
CA SER A 52 -2.24 5.22 5.37
C SER A 52 -3.19 4.50 6.30
N ASN A 53 -2.98 3.21 6.51
CA ASN A 53 -3.77 2.42 7.46
C ASN A 53 -3.10 2.34 8.83
N GLN A 54 -2.01 3.08 9.06
CA GLN A 54 -1.24 3.07 10.29
C GLN A 54 -2.11 3.28 11.54
N TYR A 55 -3.05 4.24 11.49
CA TYR A 55 -3.93 4.55 12.61
C TYR A 55 -4.79 3.34 13.02
N VAL A 56 -5.34 2.62 12.06
CA VAL A 56 -6.17 1.43 12.33
C VAL A 56 -5.29 0.28 12.81
N LEU A 57 -4.18 0.04 12.16
CA LEU A 57 -3.29 -1.08 12.51
C LEU A 57 -2.69 -0.91 13.91
N ASN A 58 -2.26 0.30 14.27
CA ASN A 58 -1.70 0.58 15.60
C ASN A 58 -2.77 0.64 16.71
N SER A 59 -4.06 0.59 16.37
CA SER A 59 -5.16 0.44 17.34
C SER A 59 -5.49 -1.02 17.64
N LEU A 60 -4.94 -1.94 16.87
CA LEU A 60 -5.06 -3.37 17.11
C LEU A 60 -3.94 -3.83 18.04
N ASP A 61 -4.24 -4.80 18.89
CA ASP A 61 -3.25 -5.48 19.72
C ASP A 61 -2.46 -6.46 18.83
N THR A 62 -1.44 -5.92 18.15
CA THR A 62 -0.57 -6.67 17.23
C THR A 62 0.84 -6.78 17.79
N GLU A 63 1.56 -7.82 17.39
CA GLU A 63 2.93 -8.10 17.82
C GLU A 63 3.99 -7.23 17.10
N ALA A 64 3.56 -6.23 16.31
CA ALA A 64 4.42 -5.30 15.59
C ALA A 64 3.68 -4.01 15.26
N GLU A 65 4.43 -2.93 15.07
CA GLU A 65 3.91 -1.69 14.53
C GLU A 65 3.97 -1.71 13.01
N TYR A 66 2.84 -1.46 12.36
CA TYR A 66 2.73 -1.44 10.91
C TYR A 66 2.42 -0.03 10.40
N SER A 67 3.21 0.45 9.46
CA SER A 67 3.07 1.79 8.87
C SER A 67 2.98 1.74 7.34
N PRO A 68 1.90 1.16 6.77
CA PRO A 68 1.71 1.19 5.33
C PRO A 68 1.29 2.58 4.86
N ARG A 69 1.96 3.07 3.83
CA ARG A 69 1.69 4.34 3.17
C ARG A 69 1.59 4.12 1.67
N PHE A 70 0.64 4.79 1.07
CA PHE A 70 0.37 4.68 -0.35
C PHE A 70 0.06 6.06 -0.93
N ALA A 71 0.74 6.43 -1.99
CA ALA A 71 0.46 7.65 -2.76
C ALA A 71 0.40 7.34 -4.25
N ASP A 72 -0.56 7.88 -4.96
CA ASP A 72 -0.63 7.79 -6.41
C ASP A 72 -1.11 9.09 -7.07
N ILE A 73 -0.62 9.27 -8.29
CA ILE A 73 -1.03 10.34 -9.20
C ILE A 73 -1.39 9.68 -10.52
N GLN A 74 -2.60 9.90 -10.98
CA GLN A 74 -3.07 9.38 -12.25
C GLN A 74 -3.57 10.50 -13.14
N THR A 75 -3.13 10.51 -14.40
CA THR A 75 -3.52 11.52 -15.38
C THR A 75 -4.01 10.83 -16.66
N PHE A 76 -5.13 11.29 -17.17
CA PHE A 76 -5.62 10.93 -18.50
C PHE A 76 -5.92 12.18 -19.30
N ILE A 77 -5.25 12.31 -20.43
CA ILE A 77 -5.43 13.41 -21.39
C ILE A 77 -5.92 12.83 -22.69
N ASN A 78 -6.99 13.38 -23.23
CA ASN A 78 -7.47 13.02 -24.56
C ASN A 78 -7.54 14.25 -25.44
N TYR A 79 -6.96 14.14 -26.62
CA TYR A 79 -6.91 15.23 -27.61
C TYR A 79 -7.47 14.78 -28.95
N LYS A 80 -8.44 15.54 -29.44
CA LYS A 80 -9.03 15.35 -30.78
C LYS A 80 -8.23 16.08 -31.84
N LEU A 81 -7.41 15.37 -32.58
CA LEU A 81 -6.67 15.90 -33.72
C LEU A 81 -7.60 16.37 -34.83
N SER A 82 -8.61 15.54 -35.14
CA SER A 82 -9.67 15.84 -36.12
C SER A 82 -11.01 15.26 -35.66
N THR A 83 -12.05 15.36 -36.50
CA THR A 83 -13.35 14.73 -36.25
C THR A 83 -13.26 13.21 -36.18
N ASN A 84 -12.26 12.62 -36.82
CA ASN A 84 -12.10 11.19 -37.00
C ASN A 84 -10.84 10.64 -36.30
N TRP A 85 -10.07 11.48 -35.60
CA TRP A 85 -8.82 11.08 -35.01
C TRP A 85 -8.67 11.61 -33.58
N ASP A 86 -8.58 10.70 -32.63
CA ASP A 86 -8.36 10.96 -31.21
C ASP A 86 -7.02 10.36 -30.75
N ILE A 87 -6.31 11.07 -29.86
CA ILE A 87 -5.14 10.58 -29.14
C ILE A 87 -5.41 10.66 -27.65
N GLY A 88 -5.22 9.56 -26.95
CA GLY A 88 -5.32 9.44 -25.49
C GLY A 88 -3.95 9.15 -24.88
N PHE A 89 -3.61 9.84 -23.80
CA PHE A 89 -2.40 9.62 -23.02
C PHE A 89 -2.77 9.38 -21.55
N LEU A 90 -2.43 8.21 -21.04
CA LEU A 90 -2.65 7.79 -19.66
C LEU A 90 -1.31 7.67 -18.96
N THR A 91 -1.18 8.26 -17.78
CA THR A 91 -0.04 8.06 -16.90
C THR A 91 -0.50 7.70 -15.51
N ASN A 92 0.29 6.88 -14.84
CA ASN A 92 0.16 6.60 -13.42
C ASN A 92 1.54 6.56 -12.78
N PHE A 93 1.68 7.28 -11.69
CA PHE A 93 2.79 7.16 -10.77
C PHE A 93 2.24 6.70 -9.42
N SER A 94 2.85 5.68 -8.83
CA SER A 94 2.49 5.22 -7.49
C SER A 94 3.73 4.94 -6.66
N SER A 95 3.64 5.27 -5.37
CA SER A 95 4.65 4.96 -4.37
C SER A 95 3.97 4.28 -3.20
N ASN A 96 4.40 3.06 -2.91
CA ASN A 96 3.97 2.26 -1.76
C ASN A 96 5.16 2.10 -0.83
N GLN A 97 4.95 2.38 0.43
CA GLN A 97 5.93 2.14 1.48
C GLN A 97 5.25 1.31 2.57
N TYR A 98 5.92 0.25 2.95
CA TYR A 98 5.53 -0.59 4.07
C TYR A 98 6.67 -0.59 5.07
N GLN A 99 6.36 -0.35 6.34
CA GLN A 99 7.30 -0.43 7.45
C GLN A 99 6.69 -1.30 8.52
N MET A 100 7.48 -2.22 9.04
CA MET A 100 7.13 -3.07 10.17
C MET A 100 8.25 -2.99 11.21
N ILE A 101 7.88 -2.64 12.44
CA ILE A 101 8.76 -2.62 13.60
C ILE A 101 8.23 -3.66 14.57
N PRO A 102 8.92 -4.79 14.78
CA PRO A 102 8.48 -5.83 15.71
C PRO A 102 8.52 -5.30 17.15
N GLN A 103 7.57 -5.75 17.96
CA GLN A 103 7.51 -5.44 19.39
C GLN A 103 8.04 -6.60 20.21
N ASP A 104 8.61 -6.27 21.36
CA ASP A 104 9.05 -7.24 22.33
C ASP A 104 7.89 -8.13 22.78
N ARG A 105 8.17 -9.42 22.96
CA ARG A 105 7.15 -10.42 23.22
C ARG A 105 7.47 -11.22 24.46
N ASN A 106 6.46 -11.40 25.31
CA ASN A 106 6.49 -12.32 26.44
C ASN A 106 5.50 -13.46 26.23
N THR A 107 5.95 -14.69 26.44
CA THR A 107 5.12 -15.87 26.40
C THR A 107 5.37 -16.73 27.62
N ASP A 108 4.34 -16.92 28.44
CA ASP A 108 4.40 -17.74 29.62
C ASP A 108 3.90 -19.16 29.30
N PHE A 109 4.63 -20.16 29.77
CA PHE A 109 4.30 -21.56 29.56
C PHE A 109 4.87 -22.45 30.68
N GLY A 110 4.39 -23.67 30.76
CA GLY A 110 4.86 -24.62 31.75
C GLY A 110 3.74 -25.25 32.56
N THR A 111 4.07 -25.68 33.78
CA THR A 111 3.17 -26.35 34.72
C THR A 111 3.19 -25.64 36.07
N PHE A 112 2.32 -26.05 37.01
CA PHE A 112 2.33 -25.53 38.38
C PHE A 112 3.66 -25.74 39.11
N ASN A 113 4.46 -26.71 38.71
CA ASN A 113 5.72 -27.04 39.35
C ASN A 113 6.89 -26.31 38.69
N GLU A 114 6.73 -25.89 37.46
CA GLU A 114 7.76 -25.19 36.68
C GLU A 114 7.08 -24.28 35.65
N ALA A 115 7.06 -23.00 35.95
CA ALA A 115 6.52 -21.97 35.08
C ALA A 115 7.68 -21.15 34.49
N LEU A 116 7.66 -20.97 33.20
CA LEU A 116 8.71 -20.29 32.45
C LEU A 116 8.12 -19.13 31.65
N ARG A 117 8.92 -18.08 31.47
CA ARG A 117 8.64 -16.98 30.55
C ARG A 117 9.72 -16.89 29.49
N LEU A 118 9.29 -17.01 28.23
CA LEU A 118 10.12 -16.66 27.10
C LEU A 118 9.90 -15.18 26.77
N THR A 119 10.96 -14.37 26.91
CA THR A 119 10.96 -12.98 26.44
C THR A 119 11.81 -12.90 25.18
N ILE A 120 11.26 -12.31 24.14
CA ILE A 120 11.97 -12.03 22.89
C ILE A 120 12.06 -10.52 22.77
N PHE A 121 13.26 -10.00 22.70
CA PHE A 121 13.56 -8.60 22.43
C PHE A 121 13.87 -8.48 20.94
N PHE A 122 13.25 -7.52 20.28
CA PHE A 122 13.48 -7.27 18.86
C PHE A 122 14.15 -5.92 18.66
N GLU A 123 15.15 -5.88 17.79
CA GLU A 123 15.77 -4.64 17.31
C GLU A 123 15.67 -4.59 15.79
N GLY A 124 15.60 -3.36 15.23
CA GLY A 124 15.55 -3.14 13.80
C GLY A 124 14.15 -3.07 13.24
N GLN A 125 14.05 -3.20 11.92
CA GLN A 125 12.80 -3.01 11.18
C GLN A 125 12.86 -3.67 9.81
N GLU A 126 11.69 -3.86 9.22
CA GLU A 126 11.51 -4.13 7.80
C GLU A 126 10.99 -2.87 7.12
N LEU A 127 11.58 -2.51 6.00
CA LEU A 127 11.19 -1.34 5.20
C LEU A 127 11.18 -1.71 3.73
N ASP A 128 9.98 -1.76 3.15
CA ASP A 128 9.77 -2.06 1.75
C ASP A 128 9.24 -0.84 1.02
N LYS A 129 9.77 -0.57 -0.15
CA LYS A 129 9.39 0.55 -0.99
C LYS A 129 9.22 0.10 -2.42
N TYR A 130 8.07 0.42 -3.00
CA TYR A 130 7.72 0.10 -4.38
C TYR A 130 7.29 1.38 -5.08
N GLU A 131 8.00 1.75 -6.14
CA GLU A 131 7.66 2.89 -6.99
C GLU A 131 7.35 2.39 -8.39
N THR A 132 6.16 2.69 -8.89
CA THR A 132 5.72 2.28 -10.23
C THR A 132 5.42 3.49 -11.09
N TYR A 133 6.00 3.49 -12.28
CA TYR A 133 5.77 4.45 -13.35
C TYR A 133 5.08 3.72 -14.50
N PHE A 134 3.96 4.22 -14.92
CA PHE A 134 3.20 3.67 -16.04
C PHE A 134 2.81 4.75 -17.02
N GLY A 135 2.92 4.46 -18.30
CA GLY A 135 2.46 5.31 -19.39
C GLY A 135 1.82 4.50 -20.49
N ALA A 136 0.73 5.02 -21.06
CA ALA A 136 0.07 4.43 -22.23
C ALA A 136 -0.38 5.52 -23.20
N LEU A 137 -0.12 5.31 -24.47
CA LEU A 137 -0.55 6.13 -25.58
C LEU A 137 -1.53 5.34 -26.44
N THR A 138 -2.72 5.87 -26.62
CA THR A 138 -3.76 5.27 -27.49
C THR A 138 -4.09 6.21 -28.60
N THR A 139 -4.14 5.72 -29.83
CA THR A 139 -4.65 6.46 -30.98
C THR A 139 -5.83 5.76 -31.59
N LYS A 140 -6.90 6.50 -31.88
CA LYS A 140 -8.16 6.01 -32.49
C LYS A 140 -8.43 6.78 -33.75
N TYR A 141 -8.47 6.07 -34.86
CA TYR A 141 -8.76 6.65 -36.17
C TYR A 141 -9.95 5.98 -36.82
N ASN A 142 -11.00 6.74 -37.08
CA ASN A 142 -12.26 6.29 -37.68
C ASN A 142 -12.48 7.00 -39.02
N PRO A 143 -11.81 6.57 -40.10
CA PRO A 143 -11.90 7.25 -41.41
C PRO A 143 -13.31 7.28 -41.98
N ASN A 144 -14.14 6.30 -41.62
CA ASN A 144 -15.54 6.19 -42.03
C ASN A 144 -16.34 5.37 -41.02
N THR A 145 -17.65 5.20 -41.24
CA THR A 145 -18.55 4.48 -40.33
C THR A 145 -18.32 2.96 -40.29
N LYS A 146 -17.56 2.40 -41.22
CA LYS A 146 -17.32 0.95 -41.34
C LYS A 146 -15.96 0.51 -40.81
N LEU A 147 -15.00 1.46 -40.63
CA LEU A 147 -13.64 1.14 -40.20
C LEU A 147 -13.28 1.94 -38.96
N LYS A 148 -12.85 1.23 -37.94
CA LYS A 148 -12.27 1.77 -36.74
C LYS A 148 -10.90 1.14 -36.50
N LEU A 149 -9.86 1.95 -36.39
CA LEU A 149 -8.52 1.54 -36.09
C LEU A 149 -8.17 2.09 -34.68
N GLU A 150 -7.68 1.22 -33.83
CA GLU A 150 -7.23 1.58 -32.48
C GLU A 150 -5.88 0.92 -32.23
N LEU A 151 -4.88 1.74 -31.89
CA LEU A 151 -3.54 1.29 -31.50
C LEU A 151 -3.24 1.82 -30.11
N THR A 152 -2.79 0.95 -29.24
CA THR A 152 -2.32 1.30 -27.90
C THR A 152 -0.91 0.77 -27.70
N ALA A 153 -0.01 1.66 -27.26
CA ALA A 153 1.32 1.31 -26.79
C ALA A 153 1.43 1.68 -25.33
N SER A 154 1.98 0.82 -24.50
CA SER A 154 2.17 1.08 -23.07
C SER A 154 3.52 0.58 -22.60
N ALA A 155 4.04 1.24 -21.57
CA ALA A 155 5.23 0.84 -20.86
C ALA A 155 5.03 1.06 -19.36
N PHE A 156 5.66 0.25 -18.54
CA PHE A 156 5.74 0.45 -17.11
C PHE A 156 7.13 0.07 -16.61
N GLN A 157 7.49 0.65 -15.48
CA GLN A 157 8.70 0.33 -14.74
C GLN A 157 8.39 0.37 -13.26
N THR A 158 8.85 -0.63 -12.52
CA THR A 158 8.76 -0.68 -11.06
C THR A 158 10.17 -0.74 -10.48
N PHE A 159 10.41 0.07 -9.45
CA PHE A 159 11.58 0.01 -8.60
C PHE A 159 11.13 -0.57 -7.27
N GLU A 160 11.83 -1.59 -6.83
CA GLU A 160 11.55 -2.32 -5.59
C GLU A 160 12.79 -2.25 -4.71
N GLU A 161 12.57 -1.87 -3.47
CA GLU A 161 13.59 -1.82 -2.43
C GLU A 161 13.01 -2.50 -1.20
N GLU A 162 13.64 -3.61 -0.81
CA GLU A 162 13.26 -4.39 0.37
C GLU A 162 14.46 -4.42 1.33
N ASN A 163 14.28 -3.82 2.49
CA ASN A 163 15.29 -3.75 3.53
C ASN A 163 14.76 -4.47 4.76
N PHE A 164 15.42 -5.55 5.10
CA PHE A 164 15.12 -6.34 6.27
C PHE A 164 16.33 -6.34 7.20
N ASP A 165 16.19 -5.71 8.36
CA ASP A 165 17.21 -5.64 9.40
C ASP A 165 16.53 -5.85 10.76
N ILE A 166 16.26 -7.12 11.09
CA ILE A 166 15.61 -7.50 12.34
C ILE A 166 16.49 -8.49 13.07
N LEU A 167 16.86 -8.13 14.28
CA LEU A 167 17.54 -8.98 15.25
C LEU A 167 16.56 -9.36 16.36
N GLY A 168 16.49 -10.64 16.69
CA GLY A 168 15.72 -11.14 17.84
C GLY A 168 16.66 -11.79 18.85
N GLU A 169 16.66 -11.29 20.07
CA GLU A 169 17.31 -11.92 21.22
C GLU A 169 16.25 -12.52 22.14
N TYR A 170 16.45 -13.73 22.58
CA TYR A 170 15.50 -14.38 23.48
C TYR A 170 16.12 -14.71 24.84
N TRP A 171 15.30 -14.57 25.87
CA TRP A 171 15.64 -14.93 27.23
C TRP A 171 14.57 -15.84 27.82
N LEU A 172 15.00 -16.90 28.48
CA LEU A 172 14.12 -17.81 29.16
C LEU A 172 14.30 -17.61 30.67
N TYR A 173 13.21 -17.21 31.32
CA TYR A 173 13.17 -16.99 32.76
C TYR A 173 12.32 -18.01 33.45
N GLN A 174 12.71 -18.34 34.71
CA GLN A 174 11.83 -19.07 35.60
C GLN A 174 10.92 -18.10 36.34
N LEU A 175 9.61 -18.40 36.38
CA LEU A 175 8.65 -17.62 37.15
C LEU A 175 8.53 -18.15 38.59
N ASP A 176 8.21 -17.25 39.52
CA ASP A 176 7.82 -17.65 40.86
C ASP A 176 6.46 -18.32 40.84
N ASN A 177 6.43 -19.62 41.13
CA ASN A 177 5.22 -20.44 41.14
C ASN A 177 4.70 -20.74 42.56
N ASN A 178 5.27 -20.09 43.59
CA ASN A 178 4.81 -20.19 44.97
C ASN A 178 3.56 -19.33 45.19
N LEU A 179 2.40 -19.98 45.34
CA LEU A 179 1.10 -19.31 45.56
C LEU A 179 1.05 -18.43 46.81
N GLY A 180 1.98 -18.60 47.76
CA GLY A 180 2.10 -17.79 48.98
C GLY A 180 3.11 -16.64 48.86
N SER A 181 3.73 -16.47 47.71
CA SER A 181 4.71 -15.43 47.47
C SER A 181 4.06 -14.14 46.99
N ASP A 182 4.51 -12.98 47.44
CA ASP A 182 4.13 -11.68 46.90
C ASP A 182 4.60 -11.48 45.46
N ASN A 183 5.53 -12.30 45.00
CA ASN A 183 6.09 -12.27 43.64
C ASN A 183 5.51 -13.35 42.72
N PHE A 184 4.42 -14.01 43.09
CA PHE A 184 3.78 -15.05 42.26
C PHE A 184 3.56 -14.57 40.84
N GLY A 185 4.03 -15.35 39.84
CA GLY A 185 3.90 -15.06 38.42
C GLY A 185 4.91 -14.04 37.87
N ASN A 186 5.77 -13.50 38.72
CA ASN A 186 6.88 -12.63 38.30
C ASN A 186 8.15 -13.48 38.06
N VAL A 187 9.10 -12.90 37.34
CA VAL A 187 10.41 -13.52 37.14
C VAL A 187 11.08 -13.77 38.50
N ALA A 188 11.31 -15.05 38.81
CA ALA A 188 12.00 -15.42 40.02
C ALA A 188 13.48 -15.12 39.85
N PHE A 189 13.93 -14.02 40.46
CA PHE A 189 15.30 -13.60 40.56
C PHE A 189 16.23 -14.05 39.40
N ASP A 190 16.46 -13.14 38.50
CA ASP A 190 17.65 -12.97 37.59
C ASP A 190 18.37 -14.25 37.08
N ARG A 191 17.68 -15.38 37.08
CA ARG A 191 18.16 -16.60 36.46
C ARG A 191 17.54 -16.79 35.11
N GLY A 192 18.18 -16.18 34.11
CA GLY A 192 17.97 -16.64 32.73
C GLY A 192 18.33 -18.13 32.69
N VAL A 193 17.38 -18.98 32.28
CA VAL A 193 17.61 -20.44 32.16
C VAL A 193 18.22 -20.75 30.79
N GLY A 194 18.14 -19.81 29.85
CA GLY A 194 18.72 -19.90 28.50
C GLY A 194 18.74 -18.55 27.79
N LYS A 195 19.64 -18.44 26.83
CA LYS A 195 19.80 -17.28 25.99
C LYS A 195 20.00 -17.74 24.54
#